data_381508520f4b14b22b4eb66100c86f4e
#
_entry.id   381508520f4b14b22b4eb66100c86f4e
#
_cell.length_a   1.000
_cell.length_b   1.000
_cell.length_c   1.000
_cell.angle_alpha   90.00
_cell.angle_beta   90.00
_cell.angle_gamma   90.00
#
_symmetry.space_group_name_H-M   'P 1'
#
loop_
_entity.id
_entity.type
_entity.pdbx_description
1 polymer ?
#
loop_
_entity_poly.entity_id
_entity_poly.type
_entity_poly.pdbx_seq_one_letter_code
_entity_poly.pdbx_strand_id
1 'polypeptide(L)'
;MRREVSLEEISDGRLYELNDMVKADCQDCAGCHDCCEGMGDSVVLDPMDVYRLCRNLGKAPQELVSQGLIQFDAMDGNILPHLCMTGKNECCVFLNEQGRCSIHSFRPGFCRLFPLGRFYENGGFKYFLQIHECKKTSRSKIKVKKWIDTPDLRQYEKFVADWHYFLLDVQEVLYNATDVQLIRNLNLYVVNR
;
A
#
# COMPACT_ATOMS: atom_id res chain seq x y z
N MET A 1 -6.45 -4.93 6.40
CA MET A 1 -5.51 -5.69 7.26
C MET A 1 -5.48 -5.03 8.64
N ARG A 2 -6.08 -5.66 9.62
CA ARG A 2 -5.95 -5.26 11.04
C ARG A 2 -4.73 -5.96 11.60
N ARG A 3 -3.68 -5.23 11.94
CA ARG A 3 -2.60 -5.76 12.78
C ARG A 3 -2.98 -5.50 14.24
N GLU A 4 -3.02 -6.53 15.05
CA GLU A 4 -3.15 -6.42 16.52
C GLU A 4 -1.82 -5.97 17.13
N VAL A 5 -1.39 -4.77 16.79
CA VAL A 5 -0.14 -4.15 17.31
C VAL A 5 -0.52 -2.83 17.95
N SER A 6 0.00 -2.56 19.11
CA SER A 6 -0.19 -1.27 19.78
C SER A 6 0.43 -0.15 18.93
N LEU A 7 -0.34 0.91 18.67
CA LEU A 7 0.17 2.09 17.96
C LEU A 7 1.39 2.68 18.69
N GLU A 8 1.44 2.58 20.02
CA GLU A 8 2.54 3.06 20.86
C GLU A 8 3.84 2.29 20.61
N GLU A 9 3.74 1.00 20.26
CA GLU A 9 4.92 0.16 20.01
C GLU A 9 5.51 0.37 18.61
N ILE A 10 4.67 0.68 17.62
CA ILE A 10 5.11 0.76 16.22
C ILE A 10 5.31 2.19 15.72
N SER A 11 4.86 3.20 16.48
CA SER A 11 4.90 4.59 16.05
C SER A 11 5.62 5.49 17.04
N ASP A 12 5.83 6.75 16.65
CA ASP A 12 6.34 7.79 17.53
C ASP A 12 5.27 8.35 18.51
N GLY A 13 4.13 7.66 18.63
CA GLY A 13 3.01 8.03 19.50
C GLY A 13 2.18 9.22 19.02
N ARG A 14 2.36 9.66 17.76
CA ARG A 14 1.67 10.83 17.20
C ARG A 14 0.86 10.48 15.98
N LEU A 15 -0.30 11.12 15.88
CA LEU A 15 -1.11 11.12 14.67
C LEU A 15 -0.91 12.44 13.90
N TYR A 16 -0.80 12.35 12.59
CA TYR A 16 -0.48 13.45 11.69
C TYR A 16 -1.59 13.67 10.67
N GLU A 17 -1.78 14.93 10.31
CA GLU A 17 -2.59 15.37 9.18
C GLU A 17 -1.71 15.87 8.02
N LEU A 18 -2.31 16.15 6.87
CA LEU A 18 -1.60 16.52 5.63
C LEU A 18 -0.62 17.69 5.76
N ASN A 19 -0.91 18.65 6.64
CA ASN A 19 -0.08 19.85 6.81
C ASN A 19 0.97 19.71 7.90
N ASP A 20 0.93 18.64 8.69
CA ASP A 20 1.86 18.41 9.78
C ASP A 20 3.25 18.05 9.26
N MET A 21 4.25 18.41 10.07
CA MET A 21 5.65 18.08 9.81
C MET A 21 5.99 16.73 10.44
N VAL A 22 6.39 15.78 9.63
CA VAL A 22 6.80 14.44 10.04
C VAL A 22 8.26 14.16 9.65
N LYS A 23 8.97 13.37 10.44
CA LYS A 23 10.38 13.01 10.19
C LYS A 23 10.48 11.82 9.23
N ALA A 24 10.02 12.00 8.00
CA ALA A 24 9.94 10.96 6.97
C ALA A 24 10.92 11.14 5.81
N ASP A 25 11.39 12.36 5.53
CA ASP A 25 12.22 12.65 4.36
C ASP A 25 13.59 11.97 4.46
N CYS A 26 13.81 11.00 3.60
CA CYS A 26 15.04 10.23 3.46
C CYS A 26 15.79 10.53 2.15
N GLN A 27 15.64 11.74 1.60
CA GLN A 27 16.27 12.16 0.35
C GLN A 27 15.91 11.23 -0.84
N ASP A 28 14.61 11.00 -1.02
CA ASP A 28 14.06 10.19 -2.11
C ASP A 28 14.63 8.75 -2.15
N CYS A 29 14.94 8.17 -1.00
CA CYS A 29 15.54 6.83 -0.87
C CYS A 29 16.86 6.67 -1.67
N ALA A 30 17.62 7.76 -1.86
CA ALA A 30 18.88 7.68 -2.58
C ALA A 30 19.83 6.67 -1.92
N GLY A 31 20.28 5.67 -2.71
CA GLY A 31 21.17 4.58 -2.26
C GLY A 31 20.55 3.65 -1.20
N CYS A 32 19.20 3.54 -1.14
CA CYS A 32 18.50 2.63 -0.24
C CYS A 32 17.34 1.96 -0.96
N HIS A 33 17.13 0.67 -0.69
CA HIS A 33 16.03 -0.15 -1.20
C HIS A 33 15.50 -1.15 -0.16
N ASP A 34 15.80 -0.96 1.11
CA ASP A 34 15.44 -1.90 2.19
C ASP A 34 13.92 -2.22 2.23
N CYS A 35 13.06 -1.23 1.94
CA CYS A 35 11.61 -1.46 1.86
C CYS A 35 11.14 -2.09 0.52
N CYS A 36 12.06 -2.47 -0.35
CA CYS A 36 11.79 -3.21 -1.58
C CYS A 36 12.25 -4.68 -1.47
N GLU A 37 12.65 -5.13 -0.29
CA GLU A 37 13.11 -6.49 -0.02
C GLU A 37 12.36 -7.07 1.18
N GLY A 38 12.06 -8.36 1.14
CA GLY A 38 11.43 -9.10 2.25
C GLY A 38 9.99 -8.67 2.56
N MET A 39 9.30 -8.05 1.61
CA MET A 39 7.94 -7.55 1.84
C MET A 39 6.85 -8.63 1.67
N GLY A 40 7.18 -9.77 1.07
CA GLY A 40 6.21 -10.83 0.81
C GLY A 40 4.99 -10.30 0.03
N ASP A 41 3.80 -10.54 0.57
CA ASP A 41 2.51 -10.08 0.05
C ASP A 41 2.05 -8.71 0.60
N SER A 42 2.88 -8.05 1.42
CA SER A 42 2.47 -6.85 2.17
C SER A 42 2.21 -5.61 1.32
N VAL A 43 2.75 -5.55 0.09
CA VAL A 43 2.54 -4.41 -0.82
C VAL A 43 1.24 -4.58 -1.59
N VAL A 44 0.12 -4.52 -0.86
CA VAL A 44 -1.24 -4.62 -1.40
C VAL A 44 -1.56 -3.40 -2.25
N LEU A 45 -2.19 -3.64 -3.39
CA LEU A 45 -2.57 -2.62 -4.37
C LEU A 45 -4.06 -2.30 -4.24
N ASP A 46 -4.38 -1.02 -4.24
CA ASP A 46 -5.75 -0.57 -4.45
C ASP A 46 -6.08 -0.45 -5.95
N PRO A 47 -7.36 -0.29 -6.34
CA PRO A 47 -7.74 -0.14 -7.76
C PRO A 47 -7.03 1.02 -8.47
N MET A 48 -6.74 2.12 -7.76
CA MET A 48 -6.00 3.25 -8.32
C MET A 48 -4.54 2.90 -8.60
N ASP A 49 -3.94 2.06 -7.76
CA ASP A 49 -2.57 1.58 -7.96
C ASP A 49 -2.48 0.69 -9.21
N VAL A 50 -3.41 -0.25 -9.37
CA VAL A 50 -3.49 -1.10 -10.58
C VAL A 50 -3.70 -0.23 -11.82
N TYR A 51 -4.63 0.73 -11.78
CA TYR A 51 -4.85 1.68 -12.87
C TYR A 51 -3.57 2.45 -13.25
N ARG A 52 -2.83 2.96 -12.26
CA ARG A 52 -1.57 3.71 -12.47
C ARG A 52 -0.50 2.81 -13.09
N LEU A 53 -0.36 1.58 -12.60
CA LEU A 53 0.57 0.61 -13.17
C LEU A 53 0.23 0.32 -14.63
N CYS A 54 -1.02 -0.02 -14.93
CA CYS A 54 -1.48 -0.29 -16.30
C CYS A 54 -1.18 0.88 -17.22
N ARG A 55 -1.55 2.09 -16.81
CA ARG A 55 -1.42 3.28 -17.63
C ARG A 55 0.05 3.65 -17.93
N ASN A 56 0.92 3.56 -16.93
CA ASN A 56 2.31 3.98 -17.08
C ASN A 56 3.19 2.90 -17.72
N LEU A 57 2.83 1.62 -17.56
CA LEU A 57 3.53 0.51 -18.18
C LEU A 57 2.97 0.18 -19.59
N GLY A 58 1.82 0.76 -19.96
CA GLY A 58 1.14 0.43 -21.23
C GLY A 58 0.66 -1.01 -21.29
N LYS A 59 0.20 -1.58 -20.15
CA LYS A 59 -0.19 -2.99 -20.00
C LYS A 59 -1.62 -3.10 -19.49
N ALA A 60 -2.33 -4.13 -19.94
CA ALA A 60 -3.60 -4.52 -19.35
C ALA A 60 -3.38 -5.22 -17.99
N PRO A 61 -4.37 -5.25 -17.08
CA PRO A 61 -4.24 -5.94 -15.80
C PRO A 61 -3.83 -7.42 -15.94
N GLN A 62 -4.36 -8.13 -16.94
CA GLN A 62 -4.01 -9.52 -17.21
C GLN A 62 -2.55 -9.71 -17.62
N GLU A 63 -1.95 -8.71 -18.25
CA GLU A 63 -0.53 -8.72 -18.63
C GLU A 63 0.35 -8.49 -17.39
N LEU A 64 -0.09 -7.67 -16.43
CA LEU A 64 0.62 -7.51 -15.17
C LEU A 64 0.70 -8.84 -14.42
N VAL A 65 -0.40 -9.61 -14.38
CA VAL A 65 -0.44 -10.94 -13.76
C VAL A 65 0.40 -11.95 -14.53
N SER A 66 0.20 -12.06 -15.85
CA SER A 66 0.90 -13.07 -16.67
C SER A 66 2.41 -12.87 -16.71
N GLN A 67 2.88 -11.65 -16.51
CA GLN A 67 4.30 -11.30 -16.42
C GLN A 67 4.87 -11.37 -14.99
N GLY A 68 4.06 -11.79 -14.01
CA GLY A 68 4.48 -11.90 -12.63
C GLY A 68 4.84 -10.55 -11.98
N LEU A 69 4.22 -9.45 -12.41
CA LEU A 69 4.41 -8.14 -11.81
C LEU A 69 3.51 -7.94 -10.59
N ILE A 70 2.30 -8.49 -10.67
CA ILE A 70 1.33 -8.56 -9.58
C ILE A 70 0.76 -9.97 -9.49
N GLN A 71 0.29 -10.33 -8.30
CA GLN A 71 -0.49 -11.55 -8.09
C GLN A 71 -1.65 -11.28 -7.13
N PHE A 72 -2.62 -12.18 -7.11
CA PHE A 72 -3.79 -12.09 -6.26
C PHE A 72 -3.72 -13.15 -5.18
N ASP A 73 -3.89 -12.75 -3.93
CA ASP A 73 -3.95 -13.67 -2.80
C ASP A 73 -5.14 -13.34 -1.88
N ALA A 74 -5.54 -14.34 -1.08
CA ALA A 74 -6.58 -14.16 -0.08
C ALA A 74 -6.01 -13.41 1.14
N MET A 75 -6.55 -12.23 1.40
CA MET A 75 -6.13 -11.34 2.49
C MET A 75 -7.35 -10.92 3.30
N ASP A 76 -7.40 -11.30 4.57
CA ASP A 76 -8.52 -10.99 5.47
C ASP A 76 -9.90 -11.29 4.85
N GLY A 77 -10.02 -12.41 4.12
CA GLY A 77 -11.26 -12.84 3.47
C GLY A 77 -11.53 -12.23 2.09
N ASN A 78 -10.81 -11.21 1.68
CA ASN A 78 -10.88 -10.62 0.34
C ASN A 78 -9.76 -11.18 -0.56
N ILE A 79 -10.01 -11.25 -1.87
CA ILE A 79 -8.96 -11.52 -2.86
C ILE A 79 -8.43 -10.18 -3.37
N LEU A 80 -7.18 -9.86 -3.04
CA LEU A 80 -6.56 -8.58 -3.35
C LEU A 80 -5.26 -8.76 -4.14
N PRO A 81 -4.96 -7.82 -5.07
CA PRO A 81 -3.68 -7.82 -5.78
C PRO A 81 -2.57 -7.25 -4.89
N HIS A 82 -1.36 -7.78 -5.04
CA HIS A 82 -0.14 -7.22 -4.46
C HIS A 82 1.04 -7.33 -5.43
N LEU A 83 2.11 -6.58 -5.18
CA LEU A 83 3.33 -6.68 -5.97
C LEU A 83 4.02 -8.03 -5.75
N CYS A 84 4.53 -8.61 -6.83
CA CYS A 84 5.35 -9.82 -6.73
C CYS A 84 6.74 -9.51 -6.18
N MET A 85 7.25 -10.44 -5.37
CA MET A 85 8.64 -10.49 -4.93
C MET A 85 9.36 -11.63 -5.63
N THR A 86 10.66 -11.46 -5.90
CA THR A 86 11.46 -12.43 -6.66
C THR A 86 12.82 -12.69 -6.03
N GLY A 87 13.39 -13.82 -6.40
CA GLY A 87 14.74 -14.22 -5.97
C GLY A 87 14.80 -14.65 -4.50
N LYS A 88 16.01 -15.00 -4.07
CA LYS A 88 16.25 -15.51 -2.70
C LYS A 88 16.06 -14.46 -1.60
N ASN A 89 16.21 -13.18 -1.95
CA ASN A 89 16.06 -12.06 -1.02
C ASN A 89 14.66 -11.45 -1.05
N GLU A 90 13.71 -12.08 -1.76
CA GLU A 90 12.34 -11.56 -1.93
C GLU A 90 12.34 -10.08 -2.37
N CYS A 91 13.10 -9.77 -3.41
CA CYS A 91 13.17 -8.42 -3.96
C CYS A 91 11.92 -8.08 -4.78
N CYS A 92 11.44 -6.85 -4.66
CA CYS A 92 10.36 -6.35 -5.50
C CYS A 92 10.73 -6.46 -6.99
N VAL A 93 9.81 -6.96 -7.82
CA VAL A 93 10.01 -7.12 -9.28
C VAL A 93 10.38 -5.83 -10.00
N PHE A 94 10.10 -4.67 -9.40
CA PHE A 94 10.44 -3.35 -9.92
C PHE A 94 11.76 -2.79 -9.40
N LEU A 95 12.50 -3.54 -8.59
CA LEU A 95 13.84 -3.16 -8.17
C LEU A 95 14.83 -3.51 -9.29
N ASN A 96 15.52 -2.50 -9.82
CA ASN A 96 16.50 -2.71 -10.89
C ASN A 96 17.89 -3.08 -10.33
N GLU A 97 18.82 -3.45 -11.22
CA GLU A 97 20.19 -3.84 -10.88
C GLU A 97 20.98 -2.74 -10.16
N GLN A 98 20.59 -1.47 -10.32
CA GLN A 98 21.19 -0.32 -9.63
C GLN A 98 20.60 -0.10 -8.23
N GLY A 99 19.72 -1.01 -7.74
CA GLY A 99 19.03 -0.85 -6.46
C GLY A 99 18.02 0.29 -6.43
N ARG A 100 17.41 0.62 -7.58
CA ARG A 100 16.39 1.67 -7.69
C ARG A 100 15.06 1.09 -8.18
N CYS A 101 13.98 1.64 -7.65
CA CYS A 101 12.63 1.31 -8.12
C CYS A 101 12.41 1.87 -9.53
N SER A 102 12.18 0.99 -10.52
CA SER A 102 11.95 1.39 -11.92
C SER A 102 10.62 2.11 -12.14
N ILE A 103 9.66 1.96 -11.21
CA ILE A 103 8.35 2.63 -11.22
C ILE A 103 8.24 3.75 -10.18
N HIS A 104 9.36 4.29 -9.69
CA HIS A 104 9.38 5.22 -8.55
C HIS A 104 8.44 6.42 -8.71
N SER A 105 8.33 7.00 -9.90
CA SER A 105 7.45 8.15 -10.18
C SER A 105 5.95 7.83 -10.08
N PHE A 106 5.58 6.57 -10.32
CA PHE A 106 4.19 6.10 -10.24
C PHE A 106 4.01 4.87 -9.35
N ARG A 107 4.91 4.71 -8.36
CA ARG A 107 4.88 3.64 -7.37
C ARG A 107 3.53 3.61 -6.63
N PRO A 108 3.09 2.42 -6.16
CA PRO A 108 1.85 2.25 -5.40
C PRO A 108 1.74 3.16 -4.18
N GLY A 109 0.51 3.41 -3.76
CA GLY A 109 0.20 4.24 -2.60
C GLY A 109 0.85 3.75 -1.31
N PHE A 110 0.96 2.43 -1.12
CA PHE A 110 1.71 1.84 -0.01
C PHE A 110 3.19 2.27 -0.02
N CYS A 111 3.85 2.18 -1.18
CA CYS A 111 5.25 2.57 -1.32
C CYS A 111 5.47 4.09 -1.18
N ARG A 112 4.47 4.92 -1.60
CA ARG A 112 4.52 6.37 -1.42
C ARG A 112 4.35 6.77 0.04
N LEU A 113 3.50 6.03 0.75
CA LEU A 113 3.19 6.28 2.14
C LEU A 113 4.38 5.98 3.05
N PHE A 114 5.09 4.88 2.82
CA PHE A 114 6.17 4.39 3.67
C PHE A 114 7.24 5.48 3.94
N PRO A 115 7.71 5.71 5.16
CA PRO A 115 7.47 4.94 6.38
C PRO A 115 6.24 5.38 7.20
N LEU A 116 5.29 6.09 6.60
CA LEU A 116 4.04 6.39 7.29
C LEU A 116 3.08 5.20 7.19
N GLY A 117 2.19 5.10 8.16
CA GLY A 117 1.02 4.23 8.15
C GLY A 117 -0.26 5.05 8.23
N ARG A 118 -1.42 4.40 8.05
CA ARG A 118 -2.75 4.97 8.23
C ARG A 118 -3.42 4.34 9.44
N PHE A 119 -3.89 5.16 10.35
CA PHE A 119 -4.71 4.78 11.48
C PHE A 119 -6.16 5.15 11.17
N TYR A 120 -6.99 4.15 10.88
CA TYR A 120 -8.38 4.33 10.47
C TYR A 120 -9.29 4.47 11.68
N GLU A 121 -10.07 5.56 11.69
CA GLU A 121 -11.08 5.85 12.70
C GLU A 121 -12.19 6.73 12.12
N ASN A 122 -13.41 6.60 12.64
CA ASN A 122 -14.55 7.50 12.35
C ASN A 122 -14.82 7.72 10.87
N GLY A 123 -14.71 6.69 10.03
CA GLY A 123 -14.95 6.80 8.59
C GLY A 123 -13.83 7.46 7.79
N GLY A 124 -12.71 7.79 8.42
CA GLY A 124 -11.52 8.37 7.81
C GLY A 124 -10.25 7.73 8.33
N PHE A 125 -9.14 8.44 8.25
CA PHE A 125 -7.88 8.02 8.86
C PHE A 125 -6.98 9.23 9.16
N LYS A 126 -5.99 8.99 10.05
CA LYS A 126 -4.83 9.85 10.25
C LYS A 126 -3.56 9.08 9.91
N TYR A 127 -2.48 9.80 9.71
CA TYR A 127 -1.18 9.19 9.47
C TYR A 127 -0.43 8.99 10.80
N PHE A 128 0.44 7.99 10.84
CA PHE A 128 1.41 7.82 11.92
C PHE A 128 2.78 7.46 11.33
N LEU A 129 3.85 7.79 12.04
CA LEU A 129 5.21 7.45 11.62
C LEU A 129 5.61 6.09 12.20
N GLN A 130 5.92 5.13 11.36
CA GLN A 130 6.49 3.84 11.76
C GLN A 130 7.96 4.02 12.12
N ILE A 131 8.34 3.66 13.36
CA ILE A 131 9.68 3.97 13.88
C ILE A 131 10.71 2.89 13.61
N HIS A 132 10.28 1.64 13.39
CA HIS A 132 11.16 0.49 13.22
C HIS A 132 11.35 0.02 11.77
N GLU A 133 10.49 0.48 10.85
CA GLU A 133 10.42 -0.06 9.51
C GLU A 133 11.47 0.54 8.54
N CYS A 134 11.79 1.82 8.67
CA CYS A 134 12.75 2.47 7.79
C CYS A 134 14.16 2.49 8.41
N LYS A 135 15.10 1.83 7.79
CA LYS A 135 16.50 1.74 8.25
C LYS A 135 17.29 3.05 8.13
N LYS A 136 16.81 4.04 7.38
CA LYS A 136 17.45 5.37 7.32
C LYS A 136 17.28 6.10 8.65
N THR A 137 18.38 6.34 9.34
CA THR A 137 18.41 7.03 10.64
C THR A 137 18.40 8.55 10.52
N SER A 138 19.00 9.11 9.47
CA SER A 138 19.07 10.54 9.20
C SER A 138 17.92 10.99 8.28
N ARG A 139 16.74 11.19 8.86
CA ARG A 139 15.56 11.71 8.16
C ARG A 139 15.30 13.16 8.55
N SER A 140 15.01 14.00 7.57
CA SER A 140 14.58 15.38 7.82
C SER A 140 13.06 15.49 7.96
N LYS A 141 12.59 16.66 8.45
CA LYS A 141 11.16 16.93 8.57
C LYS A 141 10.60 17.42 7.24
N ILE A 142 9.48 16.86 6.83
CA ILE A 142 8.72 17.24 5.64
C ILE A 142 7.23 17.28 5.96
N LYS A 143 6.45 18.08 5.26
CA LYS A 143 4.98 18.01 5.37
C LYS A 143 4.47 16.69 4.81
N VAL A 144 3.53 16.04 5.52
CA VAL A 144 2.92 14.76 5.09
C VAL A 144 2.48 14.82 3.63
N LYS A 145 1.76 15.86 3.22
CA LYS A 145 1.30 16.03 1.83
C LYS A 145 2.42 16.11 0.80
N LYS A 146 3.58 16.65 1.17
CA LYS A 146 4.75 16.72 0.28
C LYS A 146 5.48 15.39 0.20
N TRP A 147 5.47 14.63 1.30
CA TRP A 147 6.06 13.30 1.33
C TRP A 147 5.29 12.32 0.45
N ILE A 148 3.95 12.29 0.59
CA ILE A 148 3.08 11.39 -0.19
C ILE A 148 3.09 11.76 -1.67
N ASP A 149 3.22 13.04 -2.02
CA ASP A 149 3.38 13.58 -3.38
C ASP A 149 2.41 12.95 -4.39
N THR A 150 1.12 13.01 -4.08
CA THR A 150 0.05 12.47 -4.93
C THR A 150 -0.82 13.63 -5.43
N PRO A 151 -1.10 13.74 -6.73
CA PRO A 151 -2.06 14.69 -7.26
C PRO A 151 -3.44 14.51 -6.59
N ASP A 152 -4.17 15.61 -6.43
CA ASP A 152 -5.52 15.63 -5.83
C ASP A 152 -5.62 14.84 -4.52
N LEU A 153 -4.62 15.04 -3.66
CA LEU A 153 -4.39 14.23 -2.45
C LEU A 153 -5.64 14.08 -1.57
N ARG A 154 -6.47 15.12 -1.42
CA ARG A 154 -7.72 15.03 -0.64
C ARG A 154 -8.72 14.06 -1.25
N GLN A 155 -8.84 14.06 -2.57
CA GLN A 155 -9.71 13.12 -3.28
C GLN A 155 -9.16 11.70 -3.19
N TYR A 156 -7.83 11.57 -3.25
CA TYR A 156 -7.15 10.29 -3.02
C TYR A 156 -7.34 9.78 -1.59
N GLU A 157 -7.24 10.64 -0.56
CA GLU A 157 -7.53 10.26 0.84
C GLU A 157 -8.96 9.74 0.99
N LYS A 158 -9.93 10.45 0.40
CA LYS A 158 -11.33 10.00 0.42
C LYS A 158 -11.48 8.63 -0.26
N PHE A 159 -10.92 8.45 -1.44
CA PHE A 159 -10.94 7.16 -2.16
C PHE A 159 -10.34 6.03 -1.31
N VAL A 160 -9.20 6.26 -0.69
CA VAL A 160 -8.53 5.25 0.15
C VAL A 160 -9.34 4.90 1.40
N ALA A 161 -9.99 5.90 2.02
CA ALA A 161 -10.88 5.66 3.15
C ALA A 161 -12.12 4.86 2.71
N ASP A 162 -12.80 5.29 1.64
CA ASP A 162 -13.96 4.61 1.08
C ASP A 162 -13.62 3.15 0.72
N TRP A 163 -12.47 2.92 0.09
CA TRP A 163 -11.99 1.58 -0.28
C TRP A 163 -11.73 0.70 0.94
N HIS A 164 -11.09 1.25 1.97
CA HIS A 164 -10.82 0.53 3.21
C HIS A 164 -12.10 0.08 3.89
N TYR A 165 -13.06 0.98 4.09
CA TYR A 165 -14.33 0.65 4.76
C TYR A 165 -15.20 -0.28 3.90
N PHE A 166 -15.20 -0.11 2.59
CA PHE A 166 -15.85 -1.05 1.67
C PHE A 166 -15.28 -2.48 1.83
N LEU A 167 -13.96 -2.64 1.91
CA LEU A 167 -13.35 -3.96 2.13
C LEU A 167 -13.73 -4.56 3.50
N LEU A 168 -13.86 -3.74 4.54
CA LEU A 168 -14.34 -4.20 5.85
C LEU A 168 -15.79 -4.68 5.79
N ASP A 169 -16.66 -3.96 5.09
CA ASP A 169 -18.07 -4.36 4.90
C ASP A 169 -18.15 -5.69 4.13
N VAL A 170 -17.36 -5.84 3.07
CA VAL A 170 -17.28 -7.12 2.32
C VAL A 170 -16.75 -8.24 3.20
N GLN A 171 -15.72 -7.99 3.99
CA GLN A 171 -15.14 -8.97 4.92
C GLN A 171 -16.17 -9.45 5.95
N GLU A 172 -16.97 -8.53 6.51
CA GLU A 172 -18.04 -8.87 7.47
C GLU A 172 -19.11 -9.80 6.83
N VAL A 173 -19.53 -9.46 5.60
CA VAL A 173 -20.46 -10.31 4.84
C VAL A 173 -19.85 -11.67 4.55
N LEU A 174 -18.60 -11.73 4.07
CA LEU A 174 -17.92 -12.97 3.74
C LEU A 174 -17.72 -13.88 4.97
N TYR A 175 -17.44 -13.30 6.13
CA TYR A 175 -17.24 -14.05 7.36
C TYR A 175 -18.52 -14.79 7.80
N ASN A 176 -19.69 -14.20 7.55
CA ASN A 176 -20.98 -14.75 7.90
C ASN A 176 -21.65 -15.57 6.77
N ALA A 177 -21.10 -15.53 5.56
CA ALA A 177 -21.68 -16.17 4.39
C ALA A 177 -21.43 -17.69 4.38
N THR A 178 -22.51 -18.46 4.13
CA THR A 178 -22.44 -19.89 3.85
C THR A 178 -22.72 -20.22 2.39
N ASP A 179 -23.26 -19.27 1.64
CA ASP A 179 -23.57 -19.42 0.22
C ASP A 179 -22.29 -19.22 -0.62
N VAL A 180 -21.81 -20.31 -1.22
CA VAL A 180 -20.61 -20.33 -2.06
C VAL A 180 -20.73 -19.39 -3.28
N GLN A 181 -21.95 -19.24 -3.84
CA GLN A 181 -22.17 -18.36 -4.99
C GLN A 181 -22.07 -16.89 -4.58
N LEU A 182 -22.58 -16.52 -3.42
CA LEU A 182 -22.45 -15.18 -2.85
C LEU A 182 -20.96 -14.86 -2.61
N ILE A 183 -20.23 -15.76 -1.96
CA ILE A 183 -18.78 -15.60 -1.69
C ILE A 183 -18.01 -15.37 -3.00
N ARG A 184 -18.29 -16.19 -4.01
CA ARG A 184 -17.67 -16.06 -5.33
C ARG A 184 -17.98 -14.72 -6.00
N ASN A 185 -19.25 -14.31 -5.98
CA ASN A 185 -19.70 -13.07 -6.62
C ASN A 185 -19.07 -11.84 -5.95
N LEU A 186 -19.00 -11.81 -4.62
CA LEU A 186 -18.38 -10.72 -3.88
C LEU A 186 -16.88 -10.61 -4.19
N ASN A 187 -16.15 -11.72 -4.17
CA ASN A 187 -14.72 -11.71 -4.51
C ASN A 187 -14.50 -11.28 -5.97
N LEU A 188 -15.31 -11.76 -6.92
CA LEU A 188 -15.25 -11.31 -8.31
C LEU A 188 -15.55 -9.81 -8.44
N TYR A 189 -16.47 -9.29 -7.63
CA TYR A 189 -16.78 -7.85 -7.62
C TYR A 189 -15.58 -7.04 -7.13
N VAL A 190 -14.92 -7.46 -6.05
CA VAL A 190 -13.71 -6.80 -5.52
C VAL A 190 -12.57 -6.80 -6.55
N VAL A 191 -12.28 -7.97 -7.14
CA VAL A 191 -11.20 -8.15 -8.13
C VAL A 191 -11.40 -7.31 -9.40
N ASN A 192 -12.66 -7.03 -9.78
CA ASN A 192 -12.99 -6.28 -11.02
C ASN A 192 -13.12 -4.76 -10.81
N ARG A 193 -12.73 -4.22 -9.66
CA ARG A 193 -12.72 -2.78 -9.38
C ARG A 193 -11.39 -2.18 -9.72
#